data_365a30c02f52c631d103ea66ee55be5d
#
_entry.id   365a30c02f52c631d103ea66ee55be5d
#
_cell.length_a   1.000
_cell.length_b   1.000
_cell.length_c   1.000
_cell.angle_alpha   90.00
_cell.angle_beta   90.00
_cell.angle_gamma   90.00
#
_symmetry.space_group_name_H-M   'P 1'
#
loop_
_entity.id
_entity.type
_entity.pdbx_description
1 polymer ?
#
loop_
_entity_poly.entity_id
_entity_poly.type
_entity_poly.pdbx_seq_one_letter_code
_entity_poly.pdbx_strand_id
1 'polypeptide(L)'
;MSMLETSVRHYSRKEGASPAENKFYTLIVFDISNRKKYSLITKLLKRYSRRIQNSVYEAYLKPADMKELTEAIERLMGSERYFDPADKVRVYKMSGSCSAVLYGECADDDNDLRQNIFI
;
A
#
# COMPACT_ATOMS: atom_id res chain seq x y z
N MET A 1 24.90 -0.10 -18.85
CA MET A 1 23.71 0.18 -18.94
C MET A 1 23.01 0.35 -17.74
N SER A 2 22.19 1.05 -17.73
CA SER A 2 21.73 1.46 -16.58
C SER A 2 20.29 1.50 -16.51
N MET A 3 19.68 0.55 -17.12
CA MET A 3 18.29 0.48 -16.97
C MET A 3 17.91 0.40 -15.55
N LEU A 4 18.69 -0.32 -14.74
CA LEU A 4 18.38 -0.39 -13.35
C LEU A 4 18.55 0.94 -12.66
N GLU A 5 19.49 1.72 -13.11
CA GLU A 5 19.71 3.00 -12.47
C GLU A 5 18.54 3.91 -12.60
N THR A 6 17.89 3.88 -13.76
CA THR A 6 16.77 4.77 -13.93
C THR A 6 15.53 4.22 -13.29
N SER A 7 15.54 2.96 -12.88
CA SER A 7 14.36 2.35 -12.33
C SER A 7 14.44 2.05 -10.85
N VAL A 8 15.48 2.50 -10.21
CA VAL A 8 15.66 2.22 -8.80
C VAL A 8 15.15 3.38 -7.98
N ARG A 9 14.37 3.08 -6.98
CA ARG A 9 13.91 4.08 -6.05
C ARG A 9 14.08 3.61 -4.63
N HIS A 10 14.50 4.53 -3.80
CA HIS A 10 14.65 4.24 -2.39
C HIS A 10 13.48 4.82 -1.61
N TYR A 11 12.84 3.98 -0.83
CA TYR A 11 11.82 4.43 0.07
C TYR A 11 12.30 4.20 1.47
N SER A 12 12.62 5.27 2.17
CA SER A 12 13.08 5.12 3.53
C SER A 12 12.44 6.20 4.36
N ARG A 13 12.46 6.00 5.68
CA ARG A 13 11.93 6.98 6.56
C ARG A 13 12.71 8.25 6.39
N LYS A 14 12.00 9.35 6.26
CA LYS A 14 12.64 10.60 6.04
C LYS A 14 13.43 11.01 7.25
N GLU A 15 14.65 11.42 7.01
CA GLU A 15 15.45 11.88 8.10
C GLU A 15 14.89 13.14 8.66
N GLY A 16 15.07 13.34 9.93
CA GLY A 16 14.60 14.55 10.55
C GLY A 16 13.18 14.49 11.00
N ALA A 17 12.50 13.40 10.75
CA ALA A 17 11.16 13.27 11.27
C ALA A 17 11.22 13.30 12.78
N SER A 18 10.32 14.01 13.41
CA SER A 18 10.36 14.12 14.86
C SER A 18 9.92 12.80 15.47
N PRO A 19 10.38 12.48 16.65
CA PRO A 19 9.95 11.26 17.30
C PRO A 19 8.45 11.18 17.49
N ALA A 20 7.80 12.34 17.60
CA ALA A 20 6.36 12.34 17.78
C ALA A 20 5.64 11.91 16.51
N GLU A 21 6.35 11.91 15.40
CA GLU A 21 5.76 11.51 14.13
C GLU A 21 6.28 10.18 13.69
N ASN A 22 6.55 9.32 14.62
CA ASN A 22 6.99 7.98 14.23
C ASN A 22 6.00 7.37 13.27
N LYS A 23 6.54 6.87 12.18
CA LYS A 23 5.72 6.24 11.18
C LYS A 23 6.20 4.82 10.98
N PHE A 24 5.27 3.98 10.56
CA PHE A 24 5.57 2.60 10.26
C PHE A 24 5.57 2.42 8.76
N TYR A 25 6.57 1.71 8.26
CA TYR A 25 6.49 1.27 6.89
C TYR A 25 5.43 0.18 6.82
N THR A 26 4.49 0.35 5.92
CA THR A 26 3.33 -0.52 5.84
C THR A 26 3.21 -1.07 4.43
N LEU A 27 3.05 -2.36 4.34
CA LEU A 27 2.85 -3.01 3.06
C LEU A 27 1.51 -3.70 3.11
N ILE A 28 0.64 -3.42 2.16
CA ILE A 28 -0.69 -4.00 2.11
C ILE A 28 -0.82 -4.82 0.85
N VAL A 29 -1.15 -6.09 1.03
CA VAL A 29 -1.29 -7.02 -0.07
C VAL A 29 -2.67 -7.66 0.04
N PHE A 30 -3.40 -7.71 -1.06
CA PHE A 30 -4.74 -8.28 -0.96
C PHE A 30 -5.07 -9.13 -2.18
N ASP A 31 -6.03 -10.01 -1.98
CA ASP A 31 -6.51 -10.91 -3.01
C ASP A 31 -8.03 -10.91 -2.88
N ILE A 32 -8.69 -10.16 -3.74
CA ILE A 32 -10.14 -9.97 -3.68
C ILE A 32 -10.71 -10.17 -5.05
N SER A 33 -11.66 -11.07 -5.16
CA SER A 33 -12.19 -11.44 -6.46
C SER A 33 -13.41 -10.62 -6.89
N ASN A 34 -14.20 -10.13 -5.95
CA ASN A 34 -15.37 -9.35 -6.30
C ASN A 34 -14.96 -7.98 -6.81
N ARG A 35 -15.39 -7.63 -7.99
CA ARG A 35 -14.95 -6.39 -8.64
C ARG A 35 -15.34 -5.16 -7.86
N LYS A 36 -16.54 -5.14 -7.30
CA LYS A 36 -16.99 -3.99 -6.55
C LYS A 36 -16.16 -3.83 -5.27
N LYS A 37 -15.94 -4.95 -4.59
CA LYS A 37 -15.15 -4.94 -3.38
C LYS A 37 -13.72 -4.53 -3.68
N TYR A 38 -13.18 -5.03 -4.78
CA TYR A 38 -11.83 -4.67 -5.21
C TYR A 38 -11.75 -3.16 -5.44
N SER A 39 -12.74 -2.60 -6.09
CA SER A 39 -12.77 -1.18 -6.33
C SER A 39 -12.83 -0.39 -5.03
N LEU A 40 -13.59 -0.87 -4.07
CA LEU A 40 -13.72 -0.18 -2.80
C LEU A 40 -12.42 -0.20 -2.02
N ILE A 41 -11.75 -1.34 -1.99
CA ILE A 41 -10.50 -1.38 -1.25
C ILE A 41 -9.41 -0.55 -1.93
N THR A 42 -9.37 -0.53 -3.25
CA THR A 42 -8.37 0.29 -3.91
C THR A 42 -8.62 1.77 -3.65
N LYS A 43 -9.87 2.19 -3.65
CA LYS A 43 -10.18 3.57 -3.33
C LYS A 43 -9.75 3.90 -1.91
N LEU A 44 -9.99 2.99 -0.99
CA LEU A 44 -9.59 3.20 0.38
C LEU A 44 -8.08 3.32 0.49
N LEU A 45 -7.36 2.39 -0.13
CA LEU A 45 -5.91 2.37 0.00
C LEU A 45 -5.25 3.56 -0.65
N LYS A 46 -5.82 4.10 -1.70
CA LYS A 46 -5.23 5.25 -2.35
C LYS A 46 -5.21 6.49 -1.48
N ARG A 47 -6.02 6.52 -0.45
CA ARG A 47 -6.04 7.66 0.46
C ARG A 47 -4.88 7.63 1.44
N TYR A 48 -4.26 6.48 1.64
CA TYR A 48 -3.22 6.32 2.65
C TYR A 48 -1.89 5.87 2.09
N SER A 49 -1.89 5.32 0.88
CA SER A 49 -0.72 4.62 0.39
C SER A 49 -0.59 4.79 -1.11
N ARG A 50 0.48 4.24 -1.64
CA ARG A 50 0.70 4.28 -3.09
C ARG A 50 0.80 2.86 -3.59
N ARG A 51 0.31 2.64 -4.78
CA ARG A 51 0.35 1.32 -5.38
C ARG A 51 1.71 1.08 -6.01
N ILE A 52 2.28 -0.07 -5.75
CA ILE A 52 3.52 -0.45 -6.39
C ILE A 52 3.30 -1.52 -7.44
N GLN A 53 2.23 -2.30 -7.28
CA GLN A 53 1.78 -3.16 -8.36
C GLN A 53 0.37 -3.60 -8.00
N ASN A 54 -0.27 -4.37 -8.87
CA ASN A 54 -1.64 -4.78 -8.62
C ASN A 54 -1.75 -5.42 -7.26
N SER A 55 -2.67 -4.94 -6.48
CA SER A 55 -2.98 -5.52 -5.19
C SER A 55 -1.85 -5.39 -4.17
N VAL A 56 -0.86 -4.52 -4.43
CA VAL A 56 0.23 -4.29 -3.49
C VAL A 56 0.42 -2.79 -3.32
N TYR A 57 0.30 -2.33 -2.09
CA TYR A 57 0.40 -0.91 -1.75
C TYR A 57 1.39 -0.73 -0.61
N GLU A 58 2.02 0.41 -0.57
CA GLU A 58 2.95 0.71 0.52
C GLU A 58 2.74 2.13 1.00
N ALA A 59 3.10 2.37 2.25
CA ALA A 59 2.97 3.69 2.84
C ALA A 59 3.79 3.77 4.11
N TYR A 60 4.12 4.99 4.50
CA TYR A 60 4.60 5.27 5.84
C TYR A 60 3.45 5.89 6.58
N LEU A 61 2.97 5.25 7.62
CA LEU A 61 1.77 5.69 8.31
C LEU A 61 2.04 5.97 9.78
N LYS A 62 1.47 7.06 10.26
CA LYS A 62 1.47 7.34 11.68
C LYS A 62 0.51 6.39 12.37
N PRO A 63 0.68 6.16 13.66
CA PRO A 63 -0.22 5.25 14.37
C PRO A 63 -1.70 5.57 14.20
N ALA A 64 -2.05 6.85 14.19
CA ALA A 64 -3.45 7.22 14.05
C ALA A 64 -3.98 6.83 12.67
N ASP A 65 -3.18 7.06 11.63
CA ASP A 65 -3.60 6.71 10.29
C ASP A 65 -3.64 5.21 10.10
N MET A 66 -2.71 4.50 10.72
CA MET A 66 -2.72 3.05 10.67
C MET A 66 -3.98 2.49 11.29
N LYS A 67 -4.38 3.06 12.42
CA LYS A 67 -5.58 2.60 13.09
C LYS A 67 -6.81 2.86 12.22
N GLU A 68 -6.87 4.03 11.64
CA GLU A 68 -7.99 4.41 10.81
C GLU A 68 -8.09 3.49 9.60
N LEU A 69 -6.96 3.24 8.96
CA LEU A 69 -6.94 2.40 7.80
C LEU A 69 -7.32 0.97 8.12
N THR A 70 -6.75 0.41 9.17
CA THR A 70 -7.06 -0.98 9.50
C THR A 70 -8.51 -1.15 9.90
N GLU A 71 -9.07 -0.18 10.58
CA GLU A 71 -10.47 -0.26 10.93
C GLU A 71 -11.36 -0.20 9.70
N ALA A 72 -10.98 0.62 8.73
CA ALA A 72 -11.75 0.70 7.50
C ALA A 72 -11.64 -0.59 6.70
N ILE A 73 -10.47 -1.21 6.70
CA ILE A 73 -10.29 -2.49 6.02
C ILE A 73 -11.16 -3.54 6.70
N GLU A 74 -11.19 -3.54 8.02
CA GLU A 74 -12.00 -4.50 8.75
C GLU A 74 -13.47 -4.35 8.43
N ARG A 75 -13.94 -3.11 8.34
CA ARG A 75 -15.34 -2.88 8.02
C ARG A 75 -15.67 -3.41 6.63
N LEU A 76 -14.79 -3.16 5.68
CA LEU A 76 -15.03 -3.61 4.33
C LEU A 76 -15.01 -5.13 4.24
N MET A 77 -14.02 -5.74 4.88
CA MET A 77 -13.87 -7.19 4.81
C MET A 77 -14.98 -7.91 5.56
N GLY A 78 -15.53 -7.27 6.58
CA GLY A 78 -16.62 -7.87 7.34
C GLY A 78 -18.01 -7.57 6.80
N SER A 79 -18.10 -6.82 5.72
CA SER A 79 -19.38 -6.45 5.17
C SER A 79 -20.06 -7.68 4.57
N GLU A 80 -21.27 -7.96 5.03
CA GLU A 80 -22.00 -9.12 4.52
C GLU A 80 -22.23 -9.04 3.04
N ARG A 81 -22.42 -7.84 2.55
CA ARG A 81 -22.74 -7.64 1.16
C ARG A 81 -21.66 -8.17 0.22
N TYR A 82 -20.41 -8.06 0.66
CA TYR A 82 -19.30 -8.46 -0.18
C TYR A 82 -18.47 -9.56 0.42
N PHE A 83 -18.99 -10.24 1.39
CA PHE A 83 -18.22 -11.24 2.11
C PHE A 83 -17.88 -12.43 1.22
N ASP A 84 -16.62 -12.83 1.27
CA ASP A 84 -16.15 -14.02 0.58
C ASP A 84 -15.00 -14.54 1.41
N PRO A 85 -15.11 -15.76 1.94
CA PRO A 85 -14.07 -16.29 2.80
C PRO A 85 -12.74 -16.51 2.10
N ALA A 86 -12.75 -16.52 0.78
CA ALA A 86 -11.49 -16.68 0.04
C ALA A 86 -10.72 -15.38 -0.08
N ASP A 87 -11.38 -14.25 0.15
CA ASP A 87 -10.71 -12.96 0.04
C ASP A 87 -9.77 -12.75 1.21
N LYS A 88 -8.65 -12.10 0.93
CA LYS A 88 -7.64 -11.87 1.94
C LYS A 88 -7.03 -10.50 1.81
N VAL A 89 -6.68 -9.91 2.95
CA VAL A 89 -5.91 -8.67 2.98
C VAL A 89 -4.84 -8.88 4.04
N ARG A 90 -3.60 -8.62 3.68
CA ARG A 90 -2.51 -8.68 4.63
C ARG A 90 -1.89 -7.31 4.79
N VAL A 91 -1.65 -6.93 6.02
CA VAL A 91 -1.02 -5.66 6.34
C VAL A 91 0.23 -5.97 7.12
N TYR A 92 1.36 -5.64 6.53
CA TYR A 92 2.64 -5.82 7.21
C TYR A 92 3.08 -4.47 7.73
N LYS A 93 3.39 -4.41 9.00
CA LYS A 93 3.80 -3.18 9.64
C LYS A 93 5.19 -3.37 10.20
N MET A 94 6.09 -2.48 9.84
CA MET A 94 7.46 -2.54 10.30
C MET A 94 7.81 -1.26 10.99
N SER A 95 8.41 -1.37 12.17
CA SER A 95 8.79 -0.21 12.94
C SER A 95 10.28 0.01 12.80
N GLY A 96 10.74 1.14 13.31
CA GLY A 96 12.15 1.46 13.28
C GLY A 96 12.59 1.95 11.93
N SER A 97 13.88 1.86 11.69
CA SER A 97 14.43 2.25 10.41
C SER A 97 14.15 1.18 9.41
N CYS A 98 13.44 1.54 8.38
CA CYS A 98 13.07 0.58 7.38
C CYS A 98 13.12 1.27 6.04
N SER A 99 13.60 0.60 5.03
CA SER A 99 13.62 1.18 3.70
C SER A 99 13.36 0.10 2.68
N ALA A 100 12.99 0.55 1.50
CA ALA A 100 12.75 -0.36 0.40
C ALA A 100 13.41 0.23 -0.83
N VAL A 101 13.86 -0.64 -1.70
CA VAL A 101 14.44 -0.23 -2.96
C VAL A 101 13.64 -0.89 -4.06
N LEU A 102 13.13 -0.10 -4.97
CA LEU A 102 12.35 -0.61 -6.06
C LEU A 102 13.21 -0.69 -7.31
N TYR A 103 13.11 -1.81 -7.97
CA TYR A 103 13.75 -2.01 -9.25
C TYR A 103 12.66 -2.13 -10.30
N GLY A 104 12.92 -1.58 -11.47
CA GLY A 104 11.90 -1.57 -12.48
C GLY A 104 11.04 -0.33 -12.33
N GLU A 105 10.08 -0.16 -13.20
CA GLU A 105 9.21 0.99 -13.13
C GLU A 105 8.23 0.83 -12.01
N CYS A 106 8.05 1.88 -11.24
CA CYS A 106 7.10 1.78 -10.16
C CYS A 106 5.85 2.55 -10.50
N ALA A 107 4.74 2.10 -9.95
CA ALA A 107 3.46 2.74 -10.17
C ALA A 107 3.40 3.99 -9.31
N ASP A 108 3.23 5.12 -9.95
CA ASP A 108 3.03 6.36 -9.26
C ASP A 108 1.58 6.71 -9.27
N ASP A 109 1.22 7.59 -8.40
CA ASP A 109 -0.16 7.94 -8.28
C ASP A 109 -0.75 8.43 -9.55
N ASP A 110 -0.04 9.29 -10.21
CA ASP A 110 -0.61 9.93 -11.38
C ASP A 110 -0.69 8.99 -12.54
N ASN A 111 0.04 7.92 -12.48
CA ASN A 111 0.13 7.03 -13.59
C ASN A 111 -0.44 5.68 -13.30
N ASP A 112 -1.16 5.57 -12.23
CA ASP A 112 -1.67 4.30 -11.84
C ASP A 112 -2.39 3.57 -12.92
N LEU A 113 -3.19 4.28 -13.65
CA LEU A 113 -3.98 3.62 -14.66
C LEU A 113 -3.13 2.99 -15.72
N ARG A 114 -2.01 3.59 -16.00
CA ARG A 114 -1.12 3.02 -16.98
C ARG A 114 -0.25 1.99 -16.36
N GLN A 115 0.05 2.20 -15.12
CA GLN A 115 1.03 1.37 -14.49
C GLN A 115 0.54 0.00 -14.17
N ASN A 116 -0.74 -0.16 -14.08
CA ASN A 116 -1.23 -1.43 -13.66
C ASN A 116 -1.00 -2.50 -14.67
N ILE A 117 -0.38 -2.18 -15.77
CA ILE A 117 -0.14 -3.19 -16.75
C ILE A 117 1.19 -3.82 -16.65
N PHE A 118 2.07 -3.32 -15.87
CA PHE A 118 3.38 -3.86 -15.98
C PHE A 118 3.74 -4.82 -14.88
N ILE A 119 2.88 -5.26 -14.18
CA ILE A 119 3.23 -6.15 -13.13
C ILE A 119 3.98 -7.36 -13.51
#